data_beebc0339f43cc99a76cf710fcc40adc
#
_entry.id   beebc0339f43cc99a76cf710fcc40adc
#
_cell.length_a   1.000
_cell.length_b   1.000
_cell.length_c   1.000
_cell.angle_alpha   90.00
_cell.angle_beta   90.00
_cell.angle_gamma   90.00
#
_symmetry.space_group_name_H-M   'P 1'
#
loop_
_entity.id
_entity.type
_entity.pdbx_description
1 polymer ?
#
loop_
_entity_poly.entity_id
_entity_poly.type
_entity_poly.pdbx_seq_one_letter_code
_entity_poly.pdbx_strand_id
1 'polypeptide(L)'
;MLHAEGNTYEGFKIATEGDFEGKIVIAADAAARVMKKGGVIPNIVFTDLDGLDDDVLEMNEAGTILAVHAHGDNMPLVKSWVPKMKGPVVGTTQSTPLENVYNFGGFSDGDRGVFAAYELGAKSVSLIGFDLDDKSVDPVKHGKLMIARKLLHLLGHDI
;
A
#
# COMPACT_ATOMS: atom_id res chain seq x y z
N MET A 1 -3.81 5.72 5.13
CA MET A 1 -2.79 4.95 4.38
C MET A 1 -1.42 5.33 4.91
N LEU A 2 -0.58 4.37 5.22
CA LEU A 2 0.77 4.58 5.72
C LEU A 2 1.76 4.08 4.67
N HIS A 3 2.73 4.89 4.33
CA HIS A 3 3.87 4.51 3.50
C HIS A 3 5.12 4.58 4.37
N ALA A 4 5.83 3.49 4.53
CA ALA A 4 7.03 3.44 5.34
C ALA A 4 8.23 2.97 4.53
N GLU A 5 9.00 3.94 4.04
CA GLU A 5 10.39 3.70 3.70
C GLU A 5 11.23 4.86 4.25
N GLY A 6 12.25 4.54 5.03
CA GLY A 6 13.10 5.50 5.73
C GLY A 6 12.44 6.07 6.99
N ASN A 7 13.12 6.05 8.10
CA ASN A 7 12.89 6.69 9.43
C ASN A 7 11.46 7.03 9.92
N THR A 8 10.42 6.47 9.35
CA THR A 8 8.99 6.73 9.64
C THR A 8 8.50 6.16 10.99
N TYR A 9 9.37 5.60 11.80
CA TYR A 9 9.03 5.23 13.18
C TYR A 9 8.52 6.42 14.01
N GLU A 10 8.96 7.64 13.72
CA GLU A 10 8.50 8.83 14.45
C GLU A 10 7.09 9.28 14.01
N GLY A 11 6.78 9.22 12.72
CA GLY A 11 5.45 9.54 12.21
C GLY A 11 4.38 8.54 12.68
N PHE A 12 4.75 7.26 12.85
CA PHE A 12 3.83 6.24 13.35
C PHE A 12 3.54 6.37 14.86
N LYS A 13 4.46 6.92 15.66
CA LYS A 13 4.23 7.13 17.10
C LYS A 13 3.10 8.12 17.40
N ILE A 14 2.66 8.89 16.43
CA ILE A 14 1.59 9.89 16.58
C ILE A 14 0.21 9.26 16.30
N ALA A 15 0.14 8.19 15.49
CA ALA A 15 -1.12 7.48 15.20
C ALA A 15 -1.30 6.31 16.18
N THR A 16 -2.36 6.35 16.96
CA THR A 16 -2.71 5.31 17.92
C THR A 16 -3.80 4.40 17.34
N GLU A 17 -4.01 3.23 17.95
CA GLU A 17 -5.07 2.30 17.52
C GLU A 17 -6.44 2.99 17.42
N GLY A 18 -6.79 3.88 18.34
CA GLY A 18 -8.04 4.65 18.35
C GLY A 18 -8.20 5.57 17.13
N ASP A 19 -7.11 6.02 16.50
CA ASP A 19 -7.17 6.87 15.31
C ASP A 19 -7.74 6.14 14.07
N PHE A 20 -7.73 4.81 14.10
CA PHE A 20 -8.21 3.95 13.02
C PHE A 20 -9.56 3.31 13.27
N GLU A 21 -10.16 3.54 14.46
CA GLU A 21 -11.43 2.94 14.83
C GLU A 21 -12.55 3.33 13.84
N GLY A 22 -13.28 2.33 13.37
CA GLY A 22 -14.37 2.51 12.39
C GLY A 22 -13.92 2.89 10.97
N LYS A 23 -12.62 2.81 10.67
CA LYS A 23 -12.05 3.13 9.36
C LYS A 23 -11.50 1.88 8.69
N ILE A 24 -11.55 1.87 7.35
CA ILE A 24 -10.78 0.90 6.55
C ILE A 24 -9.35 1.42 6.46
N VAL A 25 -8.43 0.59 6.90
CA VAL A 25 -7.00 0.91 6.94
C VAL A 25 -6.31 0.20 5.78
N ILE A 26 -5.69 1.00 4.91
CA ILE A 26 -4.92 0.52 3.77
C ILE A 26 -3.45 0.86 4.01
N ALA A 27 -2.58 -0.11 3.91
CA ALA A 27 -1.14 0.07 4.01
C ALA A 27 -0.46 -0.22 2.67
N ALA A 28 0.70 0.41 2.45
CA ALA A 28 1.55 0.14 1.29
C ALA A 28 2.87 -0.49 1.77
N ASP A 29 3.22 -1.63 1.20
CA ASP A 29 4.48 -2.34 1.44
C ASP A 29 4.90 -2.43 2.93
N ALA A 30 6.11 -1.97 3.23
CA ALA A 30 6.70 -2.01 4.56
C ALA A 30 5.89 -1.26 5.63
N ALA A 31 4.95 -0.37 5.25
CA ALA A 31 4.07 0.30 6.20
C ALA A 31 3.23 -0.69 7.00
N ALA A 32 2.82 -1.80 6.38
CA ALA A 32 2.06 -2.86 7.06
C ALA A 32 2.79 -3.41 8.30
N ARG A 33 4.11 -3.62 8.18
CA ARG A 33 4.94 -4.12 9.30
C ARG A 33 5.09 -3.11 10.42
N VAL A 34 5.25 -1.83 10.04
CA VAL A 34 5.34 -0.73 11.02
C VAL A 34 4.04 -0.63 11.81
N MET A 35 2.90 -0.74 11.12
CA MET A 35 1.58 -0.75 11.75
C MET A 35 1.40 -1.94 12.69
N LYS A 36 1.74 -3.17 12.25
CA LYS A 36 1.68 -4.39 13.09
C LYS A 36 2.48 -4.22 14.38
N LYS A 37 3.70 -3.68 14.29
CA LYS A 37 4.53 -3.38 15.48
C LYS A 37 3.90 -2.34 16.42
N GLY A 38 3.10 -1.44 15.88
CA GLY A 38 2.30 -0.47 16.63
C GLY A 38 0.96 -0.99 17.13
N GLY A 39 0.64 -2.27 16.92
CA GLY A 39 -0.62 -2.89 17.36
C GLY A 39 -1.79 -2.68 16.39
N VAL A 40 -1.54 -2.12 15.20
CA VAL A 40 -2.58 -1.88 14.19
C VAL A 40 -2.43 -2.87 13.04
N ILE A 41 -3.47 -3.64 12.76
CA ILE A 41 -3.50 -4.58 11.62
C ILE A 41 -4.29 -3.91 10.48
N PRO A 42 -3.68 -3.68 9.31
CA PRO A 42 -4.37 -3.10 8.17
C PRO A 42 -5.41 -4.07 7.60
N ASN A 43 -6.49 -3.52 7.06
CA ASN A 43 -7.51 -4.30 6.37
C ASN A 43 -7.01 -4.75 4.98
N ILE A 44 -6.24 -3.90 4.32
CA ILE A 44 -5.71 -4.15 2.97
C ILE A 44 -4.24 -3.73 2.93
N VAL A 45 -3.39 -4.52 2.29
CA VAL A 45 -2.00 -4.17 2.00
C VAL A 45 -1.79 -4.20 0.50
N PHE A 46 -1.37 -3.08 -0.09
CA PHE A 46 -0.89 -3.01 -1.46
C PHE A 46 0.62 -3.26 -1.48
N THR A 47 1.06 -4.16 -2.34
CA THR A 47 2.48 -4.56 -2.42
C THR A 47 2.83 -5.13 -3.79
N ASP A 48 4.03 -4.84 -4.27
CA ASP A 48 4.64 -5.51 -5.42
C ASP A 48 5.49 -6.74 -5.00
N LEU A 49 5.43 -7.08 -3.69
CA LEU A 49 6.14 -8.20 -3.06
C LEU A 49 7.63 -7.95 -2.82
N ASP A 50 8.15 -6.78 -3.17
CA ASP A 50 9.52 -6.41 -2.83
C ASP A 50 9.62 -6.17 -1.31
N GLY A 51 10.51 -6.92 -0.67
CA GLY A 51 10.64 -6.86 0.79
C GLY A 51 9.50 -7.48 1.60
N LEU A 52 8.63 -8.30 0.99
CA LEU A 52 7.62 -9.08 1.72
C LEU A 52 8.30 -10.04 2.71
N ASP A 53 7.67 -10.22 3.87
CA ASP A 53 8.14 -11.13 4.91
C ASP A 53 6.99 -11.93 5.55
N ASP A 54 7.36 -12.78 6.52
CA ASP A 54 6.41 -13.64 7.20
C ASP A 54 5.37 -12.87 8.01
N ASP A 55 5.68 -11.65 8.50
CA ASP A 55 4.72 -10.80 9.20
C ASP A 55 3.51 -10.46 8.33
N VAL A 56 3.72 -10.20 7.03
CA VAL A 56 2.65 -9.90 6.10
C VAL A 56 1.84 -11.16 5.77
N LEU A 57 2.49 -12.33 5.67
CA LEU A 57 1.79 -13.61 5.50
C LEU A 57 0.90 -13.93 6.71
N GLU A 58 1.40 -13.70 7.93
CA GLU A 58 0.59 -13.89 9.15
C GLU A 58 -0.64 -12.97 9.17
N MET A 59 -0.48 -11.69 8.79
CA MET A 59 -1.61 -10.77 8.66
C MET A 59 -2.61 -11.25 7.60
N ASN A 60 -2.12 -11.77 6.48
CA ASN A 60 -2.98 -12.32 5.43
C ASN A 60 -3.75 -13.56 5.92
N GLU A 61 -3.10 -14.50 6.59
CA GLU A 61 -3.76 -15.67 7.17
C GLU A 61 -4.82 -15.28 8.22
N ALA A 62 -4.60 -14.16 8.93
CA ALA A 62 -5.55 -13.59 9.88
C ALA A 62 -6.68 -12.76 9.22
N GLY A 63 -6.67 -12.58 7.90
CA GLY A 63 -7.77 -11.96 7.15
C GLY A 63 -7.44 -10.63 6.46
N THR A 64 -6.23 -10.09 6.59
CA THR A 64 -5.80 -8.93 5.81
C THR A 64 -5.79 -9.27 4.32
N ILE A 65 -6.41 -8.44 3.49
CA ILE A 65 -6.41 -8.60 2.03
C ILE A 65 -5.06 -8.15 1.47
N LEU A 66 -4.38 -9.01 0.72
CA LEU A 66 -3.19 -8.63 -0.03
C LEU A 66 -3.57 -8.25 -1.46
N ALA A 67 -3.40 -6.99 -1.81
CA ALA A 67 -3.53 -6.46 -3.15
C ALA A 67 -2.16 -6.53 -3.84
N VAL A 68 -1.90 -7.65 -4.51
CA VAL A 68 -0.61 -7.97 -5.12
C VAL A 68 -0.50 -7.32 -6.48
N HIS A 69 0.47 -6.42 -6.66
CA HIS A 69 0.72 -5.76 -7.93
C HIS A 69 1.69 -6.55 -8.80
N ALA A 70 1.21 -6.93 -10.00
CA ALA A 70 2.03 -7.60 -11.02
C ALA A 70 2.40 -6.61 -12.12
N HIS A 71 3.69 -6.24 -12.19
CA HIS A 71 4.23 -5.31 -13.19
C HIS A 71 5.22 -5.96 -14.17
N GLY A 72 5.29 -7.29 -14.18
CA GLY A 72 6.13 -8.07 -15.09
C GLY A 72 7.52 -8.38 -14.51
N ASP A 73 8.27 -7.40 -14.06
CA ASP A 73 9.62 -7.59 -13.52
C ASP A 73 9.61 -8.37 -12.20
N ASN A 74 8.51 -8.31 -11.44
CA ASN A 74 8.34 -9.04 -10.19
C ASN A 74 7.72 -10.46 -10.36
N MET A 75 7.66 -10.99 -11.57
CA MET A 75 7.15 -12.34 -11.81
C MET A 75 7.80 -13.44 -10.94
N PRO A 76 9.12 -13.44 -10.67
CA PRO A 76 9.72 -14.40 -9.75
C PRO A 76 9.16 -14.29 -8.32
N LEU A 77 8.92 -13.07 -7.83
CA LEU A 77 8.32 -12.83 -6.51
C LEU A 77 6.88 -13.31 -6.46
N VAL A 78 6.07 -13.00 -7.49
CA VAL A 78 4.69 -13.49 -7.60
C VAL A 78 4.65 -15.01 -7.53
N LYS A 79 5.49 -15.70 -8.28
CA LYS A 79 5.58 -17.17 -8.27
C LYS A 79 6.03 -17.75 -6.93
N SER A 80 6.88 -17.03 -6.20
CA SER A 80 7.42 -17.48 -4.91
C SER A 80 6.47 -17.21 -3.74
N TRP A 81 5.79 -16.07 -3.73
CA TRP A 81 5.03 -15.61 -2.57
C TRP A 81 3.53 -15.93 -2.65
N VAL A 82 2.89 -15.73 -3.81
CA VAL A 82 1.45 -15.95 -3.91
C VAL A 82 1.01 -17.36 -3.51
N PRO A 83 1.73 -18.45 -3.83
CA PRO A 83 1.36 -19.78 -3.37
C PRO A 83 1.43 -20.00 -1.85
N LYS A 84 2.11 -19.11 -1.11
CA LYS A 84 2.22 -19.18 0.35
C LYS A 84 1.09 -18.43 1.07
N MET A 85 0.35 -17.59 0.36
CA MET A 85 -0.75 -16.81 0.90
C MET A 85 -1.95 -17.73 1.16
N LYS A 86 -2.47 -17.71 2.37
CA LYS A 86 -3.59 -18.55 2.80
C LYS A 86 -4.89 -17.75 2.98
N GLY A 87 -4.77 -16.45 3.07
CA GLY A 87 -5.87 -15.51 3.21
C GLY A 87 -6.32 -14.89 1.87
N PRO A 88 -7.15 -13.84 1.91
CA PRO A 88 -7.68 -13.21 0.71
C PRO A 88 -6.59 -12.48 -0.09
N VAL A 89 -6.59 -12.71 -1.41
CA VAL A 89 -5.65 -12.07 -2.35
C VAL A 89 -6.40 -11.47 -3.53
N VAL A 90 -6.01 -10.28 -3.93
CA VAL A 90 -6.49 -9.59 -5.12
C VAL A 90 -5.29 -9.26 -6.01
N GLY A 91 -5.34 -9.69 -7.27
CA GLY A 91 -4.33 -9.29 -8.24
C GLY A 91 -4.56 -7.86 -8.74
N THR A 92 -3.50 -7.08 -8.87
CA THR A 92 -3.57 -5.76 -9.50
C THR A 92 -2.53 -5.62 -10.61
N THR A 93 -2.84 -4.80 -11.60
CA THR A 93 -1.97 -4.52 -12.75
C THR A 93 -2.07 -3.05 -13.15
N GLN A 94 -1.09 -2.57 -13.90
CA GLN A 94 -1.14 -1.27 -14.59
C GLN A 94 -1.50 -1.40 -16.08
N SER A 95 -1.80 -2.61 -16.53
CA SER A 95 -2.19 -2.93 -17.90
C SER A 95 -3.70 -3.18 -18.01
N THR A 96 -4.14 -3.75 -19.12
CA THR A 96 -5.53 -4.18 -19.31
C THR A 96 -5.92 -5.18 -18.22
N PRO A 97 -7.04 -4.97 -17.51
CA PRO A 97 -7.52 -5.91 -16.50
C PRO A 97 -7.79 -7.30 -17.09
N LEU A 98 -7.60 -8.32 -16.26
CA LEU A 98 -7.97 -9.70 -16.55
C LEU A 98 -9.02 -10.16 -15.53
N GLU A 99 -9.57 -11.35 -15.73
CA GLU A 99 -10.42 -11.95 -14.70
C GLU A 99 -9.64 -12.08 -13.38
N ASN A 100 -10.19 -11.52 -12.28
CA ASN A 100 -9.59 -11.48 -10.95
C ASN A 100 -8.28 -10.65 -10.83
N VAL A 101 -7.93 -9.86 -11.86
CA VAL A 101 -6.80 -8.92 -11.83
C VAL A 101 -7.30 -7.53 -12.23
N TYR A 102 -7.22 -6.57 -11.32
CA TYR A 102 -7.85 -5.26 -11.45
C TYR A 102 -6.82 -4.16 -11.73
N ASN A 103 -7.23 -3.14 -12.45
CA ASN A 103 -6.46 -1.92 -12.61
C ASN A 103 -7.23 -0.76 -11.98
N PHE A 104 -6.86 -0.41 -10.76
CA PHE A 104 -7.46 0.72 -10.03
C PHE A 104 -6.84 2.08 -10.41
N GLY A 105 -5.81 2.10 -11.25
CA GLY A 105 -4.98 3.27 -11.46
C GLY A 105 -3.86 3.37 -10.41
N GLY A 106 -3.26 4.58 -10.32
CA GLY A 106 -2.09 4.79 -9.48
C GLY A 106 -0.78 4.35 -10.14
N PHE A 107 0.34 4.71 -9.53
CA PHE A 107 1.69 4.44 -10.03
C PHE A 107 2.55 3.64 -9.03
N SER A 108 2.46 3.99 -7.75
CA SER A 108 3.11 3.27 -6.65
C SER A 108 2.06 2.64 -5.73
N ASP A 109 2.46 1.75 -4.83
CA ASP A 109 1.49 1.05 -3.97
C ASP A 109 0.69 2.00 -3.08
N GLY A 110 1.33 3.10 -2.65
CA GLY A 110 0.67 4.12 -1.85
C GLY A 110 -0.49 4.80 -2.59
N ASP A 111 -0.22 5.44 -3.70
CA ASP A 111 -1.24 6.15 -4.49
C ASP A 111 -2.23 5.17 -5.13
N ARG A 112 -1.79 3.97 -5.53
CA ARG A 112 -2.67 2.88 -6.00
C ARG A 112 -3.73 2.52 -4.96
N GLY A 113 -3.34 2.42 -3.69
CA GLY A 113 -4.30 2.18 -2.62
C GLY A 113 -5.31 3.32 -2.43
N VAL A 114 -4.93 4.58 -2.71
CA VAL A 114 -5.88 5.72 -2.69
C VAL A 114 -6.89 5.61 -3.84
N PHE A 115 -6.40 5.32 -5.06
CA PHE A 115 -7.27 5.10 -6.22
C PHE A 115 -8.25 3.95 -5.96
N ALA A 116 -7.76 2.83 -5.45
CA ALA A 116 -8.61 1.69 -5.09
C ALA A 116 -9.66 2.06 -4.03
N ALA A 117 -9.29 2.83 -3.01
CA ALA A 117 -10.24 3.26 -1.99
C ALA A 117 -11.42 4.03 -2.60
N TYR A 118 -11.15 4.98 -3.49
CA TYR A 118 -12.21 5.74 -4.16
C TYR A 118 -13.03 4.87 -5.12
N GLU A 119 -12.40 4.01 -5.90
CA GLU A 119 -13.09 3.08 -6.82
C GLU A 119 -14.01 2.13 -6.05
N LEU A 120 -13.61 1.73 -4.85
CA LEU A 120 -14.42 0.90 -3.94
C LEU A 120 -15.45 1.69 -3.13
N GLY A 121 -15.61 2.99 -3.39
CA GLY A 121 -16.67 3.81 -2.83
C GLY A 121 -16.33 4.58 -1.56
N ALA A 122 -15.07 4.75 -1.22
CA ALA A 122 -14.67 5.61 -0.11
C ALA A 122 -15.09 7.07 -0.39
N LYS A 123 -15.77 7.68 0.58
CA LYS A 123 -16.20 9.09 0.49
C LYS A 123 -15.05 10.07 0.75
N SER A 124 -14.08 9.64 1.53
CA SER A 124 -12.89 10.42 1.86
C SER A 124 -11.74 9.49 2.21
N VAL A 125 -10.52 9.92 1.94
CA VAL A 125 -9.29 9.21 2.27
C VAL A 125 -8.37 10.16 3.03
N SER A 126 -7.88 9.75 4.19
CA SER A 126 -6.85 10.46 4.94
C SER A 126 -5.50 9.79 4.68
N LEU A 127 -4.47 10.57 4.38
CA LEU A 127 -3.12 10.11 4.11
C LEU A 127 -2.26 10.30 5.37
N ILE A 128 -1.54 9.25 5.76
CA ILE A 128 -0.66 9.27 6.93
C ILE A 128 0.71 8.72 6.50
N GLY A 129 1.79 9.43 6.85
CA GLY A 129 3.15 9.00 6.53
C GLY A 129 3.52 9.12 5.05
N PHE A 130 2.80 9.92 4.29
CA PHE A 130 3.14 10.28 2.91
C PHE A 130 4.06 11.49 2.92
N ASP A 131 5.37 11.26 2.87
CA ASP A 131 6.35 12.33 2.66
C ASP A 131 6.73 12.37 1.17
N LEU A 132 5.99 13.17 0.42
CA LEU A 132 6.22 13.36 -1.01
C LEU A 132 7.34 14.36 -1.32
N ASP A 133 7.86 15.05 -0.31
CA ASP A 133 8.98 15.98 -0.40
C ASP A 133 10.30 15.39 0.10
N ASP A 134 10.33 14.11 0.45
CA ASP A 134 11.54 13.46 0.94
C ASP A 134 12.67 13.56 -0.09
N LYS A 135 13.66 14.40 0.25
CA LYS A 135 14.87 14.62 -0.56
C LYS A 135 16.00 13.66 -0.20
N SER A 136 15.82 12.83 0.82
CA SER A 136 16.82 11.86 1.27
C SER A 136 16.82 10.58 0.43
N VAL A 137 15.77 10.37 -0.37
CA VAL A 137 15.62 9.20 -1.24
C VAL A 137 16.44 9.35 -2.52
N ASP A 138 16.73 8.23 -3.16
CA ASP A 138 17.42 8.22 -4.46
C ASP A 138 16.59 8.94 -5.57
N PRO A 139 17.24 9.36 -6.68
CA PRO A 139 16.56 10.10 -7.74
C PRO A 139 15.37 9.37 -8.39
N VAL A 140 15.43 8.04 -8.49
CA VAL A 140 14.34 7.24 -9.09
C VAL A 140 13.13 7.26 -8.16
N LYS A 141 13.36 7.05 -6.87
CA LYS A 141 12.32 7.12 -5.85
C LYS A 141 11.72 8.51 -5.75
N HIS A 142 12.55 9.57 -5.78
CA HIS A 142 12.06 10.95 -5.83
C HIS A 142 11.16 11.19 -7.05
N GLY A 143 11.52 10.67 -8.22
CA GLY A 143 10.67 10.72 -9.41
C GLY A 143 9.31 10.03 -9.21
N LYS A 144 9.28 8.87 -8.54
CA LYS A 144 8.04 8.17 -8.18
C LYS A 144 7.17 9.02 -7.24
N LEU A 145 7.77 9.67 -6.23
CA LEU A 145 7.03 10.56 -5.31
C LEU A 145 6.39 11.74 -6.03
N MET A 146 7.10 12.33 -7.02
CA MET A 146 6.55 13.42 -7.83
C MET A 146 5.37 12.98 -8.72
N ILE A 147 5.40 11.76 -9.24
CA ILE A 147 4.28 11.18 -9.99
C ILE A 147 3.10 10.94 -9.04
N ALA A 148 3.34 10.31 -7.89
CA ALA A 148 2.32 10.06 -6.89
C ALA A 148 1.63 11.35 -6.44
N ARG A 149 2.39 12.44 -6.19
CA ARG A 149 1.84 13.76 -5.88
C ARG A 149 0.86 14.25 -6.94
N LYS A 150 1.26 14.21 -8.21
CA LYS A 150 0.39 14.64 -9.33
C LYS A 150 -0.90 13.82 -9.39
N LEU A 151 -0.79 12.51 -9.21
CA LEU A 151 -1.95 11.62 -9.23
C LEU A 151 -2.88 11.87 -8.05
N LEU A 152 -2.34 12.07 -6.84
CA LEU A 152 -3.13 12.37 -5.66
C LEU A 152 -3.80 13.76 -5.75
N HIS A 153 -3.12 14.74 -6.36
CA HIS A 153 -3.73 16.05 -6.65
C HIS A 153 -4.94 15.92 -7.59
N LEU A 154 -4.89 15.04 -8.60
CA LEU A 154 -6.05 14.77 -9.47
C LEU A 154 -7.26 14.20 -8.69
N LEU A 155 -7.02 13.55 -7.57
CA LEU A 155 -8.05 13.03 -6.66
C LEU A 155 -8.50 14.06 -5.59
N GLY A 156 -7.99 15.30 -5.66
CA GLY A 156 -8.34 16.39 -4.75
C GLY A 156 -7.55 16.41 -3.44
N HIS A 157 -6.41 15.71 -3.37
CA HIS A 157 -5.50 15.81 -2.22
C HIS A 157 -4.44 16.88 -2.47
N ASP A 158 -4.49 17.97 -1.70
CA ASP A 158 -3.45 19.02 -1.66
C ASP A 158 -2.37 18.64 -0.64
N ILE A 159 -1.31 17.99 -1.10
CA ILE A 159 -0.18 17.47 -0.32
C ILE A 159 1.17 17.72 -1.00
#